data_cf1f0acac1a019c19272f0eca04b2965
#
_entry.id   cf1f0acac1a019c19272f0eca04b2965
#
_cell.length_a   1.000
_cell.length_b   1.000
_cell.length_c   1.000
_cell.angle_alpha   90.00
_cell.angle_beta   90.00
_cell.angle_gamma   90.00
#
_symmetry.space_group_name_H-M   'P 1'
#
loop_
_entity.id
_entity.type
_entity.pdbx_description
1 polymer ?
#
loop_
_entity_poly.entity_id
_entity_poly.type
_entity_poly.pdbx_seq_one_letter_code
_entity_poly.pdbx_strand_id
1 'polypeptide(L)'
;MKLNHILEGIEVLSVVGNEDVEVLNVEYDSRKVEEGTLFICIKGFVSDGHKYIDSAYEKGARVFLIQDDVDFKEDCTYVKVEDTRKTMAKVAANFCEHPADKFDVIGVTGTNGKTSITTFINEILRNCNKKVGLIGTIKIFDGDNEVPSNSTTPESVDLQKIFKRMVDNGCDCCAMEVSSHSLELSRVDDTNFKIGIFTNLTPDHLDFHKTLENYRKAKEKLFHKTTQANIINVDDEGGRKIYEAIKGLDTPCYTYGIENEADFTAKNIKSDASGVAYTLVTPNHTEEIFIPVPGKFTVYNTLAVIAACEMLGIDKEDYLNSLRNTGGVAGRFETVPNDKGISVIVDYAHTPDALENVLNTAREFVEGDLIAVFGCGGDRDSEKRPLMGGIGQRLSDRCIITNDNPRTEDPELIIKDILAGLDESNENYKVVMDRKEAIKEAIESAKKGDVILIAGKGHENYQILGTVKHHFDDKEVAREVLDSLK
;
A
#
# COMPACT_ATOMS: atom_id res chain seq x y z
N MET A 1 -1.54 22.36 24.11
CA MET A 1 -0.04 22.40 24.17
C MET A 1 0.44 23.82 23.86
N LYS A 2 1.47 24.32 24.50
CA LYS A 2 2.03 25.62 24.16
C LYS A 2 2.72 25.62 22.82
N LEU A 3 2.60 26.69 22.04
CA LEU A 3 3.19 26.84 20.70
C LEU A 3 4.71 26.61 20.69
N ASN A 4 5.43 27.12 21.68
CA ASN A 4 6.89 26.94 21.78
C ASN A 4 7.31 25.47 21.87
N HIS A 5 6.54 24.60 22.53
CA HIS A 5 6.82 23.17 22.56
C HIS A 5 6.55 22.50 21.19
N ILE A 6 5.53 22.97 20.47
CA ILE A 6 5.24 22.50 19.11
C ILE A 6 6.36 22.88 18.13
N LEU A 7 7.00 24.01 18.36
CA LEU A 7 8.09 24.55 17.51
C LEU A 7 9.48 24.04 17.90
N GLU A 8 9.59 23.18 18.91
CA GLU A 8 10.88 22.65 19.38
C GLU A 8 11.61 21.87 18.25
N GLY A 9 12.87 22.25 18.01
CA GLY A 9 13.70 21.66 16.95
C GLY A 9 13.27 22.00 15.52
N ILE A 10 12.44 23.05 15.35
CA ILE A 10 12.03 23.58 14.02
C ILE A 10 12.81 24.87 13.76
N GLU A 11 13.35 24.97 12.55
CA GLU A 11 13.98 26.22 12.07
C GLU A 11 12.88 27.21 11.66
N VAL A 12 12.65 28.20 12.56
CA VAL A 12 11.65 29.25 12.35
C VAL A 12 12.34 30.51 11.78
N LEU A 13 11.84 30.99 10.66
CA LEU A 13 12.36 32.22 10.02
C LEU A 13 11.88 33.47 10.73
N SER A 14 10.60 33.53 11.12
CA SER A 14 10.03 34.61 11.90
C SER A 14 8.73 34.22 12.59
N VAL A 15 8.42 34.92 13.68
CA VAL A 15 7.10 34.82 14.34
C VAL A 15 6.51 36.23 14.41
N VAL A 16 5.24 36.37 14.04
CA VAL A 16 4.46 37.60 14.18
C VAL A 16 3.23 37.29 15.01
N GLY A 17 3.02 38.02 16.09
CA GLY A 17 1.91 37.83 17.03
C GLY A 17 2.37 37.32 18.40
N ASN A 18 1.48 36.66 19.14
CA ASN A 18 1.76 36.15 20.49
C ASN A 18 2.35 34.74 20.44
N GLU A 19 3.58 34.58 20.92
CA GLU A 19 4.25 33.26 20.97
C GLU A 19 3.77 32.40 22.18
N ASP A 20 3.20 33.02 23.22
CA ASP A 20 2.68 32.31 24.38
C ASP A 20 1.20 31.94 24.22
N VAL A 21 0.89 31.26 23.09
CA VAL A 21 -0.46 30.80 22.77
C VAL A 21 -0.59 29.29 22.99
N GLU A 22 -1.77 28.87 23.42
CA GLU A 22 -2.10 27.45 23.53
C GLU A 22 -2.76 26.97 22.24
N VAL A 23 -2.25 25.84 21.73
CA VAL A 23 -2.76 25.14 20.53
C VAL A 23 -3.50 23.90 21.02
N LEU A 24 -4.75 23.75 20.60
CA LEU A 24 -5.62 22.63 21.00
C LEU A 24 -5.67 21.55 19.92
N ASN A 25 -5.42 21.91 18.66
CA ASN A 25 -5.44 21.01 17.51
C ASN A 25 -4.45 21.49 16.44
N VAL A 26 -4.01 20.58 15.58
CA VAL A 26 -3.19 20.87 14.40
C VAL A 26 -3.91 20.31 13.18
N GLU A 27 -4.08 21.15 12.13
CA GLU A 27 -4.75 20.78 10.89
C GLU A 27 -4.11 21.42 9.66
N TYR A 28 -4.21 20.73 8.53
CA TYR A 28 -3.82 21.22 7.21
C TYR A 28 -5.03 21.32 6.25
N ASP A 29 -6.17 20.76 6.64
CA ASP A 29 -7.44 20.85 5.92
C ASP A 29 -8.33 21.90 6.57
N SER A 30 -8.57 23.03 5.90
CA SER A 30 -9.39 24.13 6.42
C SER A 30 -10.84 23.73 6.73
N ARG A 31 -11.31 22.60 6.21
CA ARG A 31 -12.65 22.06 6.49
C ARG A 31 -12.75 21.44 7.88
N LYS A 32 -11.62 20.97 8.43
CA LYS A 32 -11.50 20.29 9.74
C LYS A 32 -11.01 21.24 10.85
N VAL A 33 -10.82 22.51 10.55
CA VAL A 33 -10.39 23.52 11.53
C VAL A 33 -11.48 23.75 12.56
N GLU A 34 -11.07 23.83 13.83
CA GLU A 34 -11.87 24.11 15.00
C GLU A 34 -11.19 25.20 15.85
N GLU A 35 -11.85 25.69 16.91
CA GLU A 35 -11.28 26.70 17.83
C GLU A 35 -9.93 26.21 18.41
N GLY A 36 -8.94 27.08 18.47
CA GLY A 36 -7.60 26.78 18.98
C GLY A 36 -6.72 25.95 18.06
N THR A 37 -7.12 25.73 16.78
CA THR A 37 -6.32 25.02 15.79
C THR A 37 -5.12 25.86 15.32
N LEU A 38 -3.93 25.23 15.27
CA LEU A 38 -2.81 25.64 14.45
C LEU A 38 -3.08 25.14 13.02
N PHE A 39 -3.28 26.04 12.08
CA PHE A 39 -3.52 25.72 10.66
C PHE A 39 -2.23 25.77 9.87
N ILE A 40 -1.90 24.70 9.16
CA ILE A 40 -0.69 24.57 8.33
C ILE A 40 -1.03 24.86 6.89
N CYS A 41 -0.46 25.94 6.32
CA CYS A 41 -0.67 26.36 4.96
C CYS A 41 0.27 25.62 3.99
N ILE A 42 -0.16 24.44 3.50
CA ILE A 42 0.66 23.62 2.59
C ILE A 42 0.50 24.10 1.15
N LYS A 43 1.60 24.28 0.43
CA LYS A 43 1.59 24.36 -1.02
C LYS A 43 1.41 22.97 -1.62
N GLY A 44 0.18 22.67 -2.07
CA GLY A 44 -0.15 21.44 -2.76
C GLY A 44 0.06 21.53 -4.28
N PHE A 45 -0.04 20.40 -4.97
CA PHE A 45 0.08 20.36 -6.45
C PHE A 45 -1.09 21.05 -7.17
N VAL A 46 -2.27 21.05 -6.56
CA VAL A 46 -3.51 21.58 -7.16
C VAL A 46 -3.95 22.87 -6.47
N SER A 47 -3.70 23.01 -5.18
CA SER A 47 -4.17 24.13 -4.38
C SER A 47 -3.12 24.57 -3.38
N ASP A 48 -3.11 25.86 -3.08
CA ASP A 48 -2.24 26.50 -2.09
C ASP A 48 -3.03 26.75 -0.81
N GLY A 49 -2.55 26.19 0.32
CA GLY A 49 -3.18 26.29 1.64
C GLY A 49 -3.26 27.73 2.17
N HIS A 50 -2.36 28.62 1.74
CA HIS A 50 -2.40 30.03 2.14
C HIS A 50 -3.70 30.74 1.73
N LYS A 51 -4.34 30.30 0.64
CA LYS A 51 -5.64 30.83 0.20
C LYS A 51 -6.81 30.52 1.15
N TYR A 52 -6.60 29.61 2.09
CA TYR A 52 -7.64 29.17 3.04
C TYR A 52 -7.46 29.75 4.44
N ILE A 53 -6.53 30.72 4.64
CA ILE A 53 -6.30 31.38 5.93
C ILE A 53 -7.58 32.02 6.45
N ASP A 54 -8.30 32.77 5.60
CA ASP A 54 -9.55 33.42 6.00
C ASP A 54 -10.61 32.40 6.44
N SER A 55 -10.78 31.32 5.68
CA SER A 55 -11.72 30.25 6.04
C SER A 55 -11.32 29.52 7.33
N ALA A 56 -10.04 29.31 7.56
CA ALA A 56 -9.54 28.70 8.79
C ALA A 56 -9.71 29.65 9.99
N TYR A 57 -9.46 30.95 9.79
CA TYR A 57 -9.68 31.98 10.80
C TYR A 57 -11.15 32.07 11.23
N GLU A 58 -12.09 32.08 10.28
CA GLU A 58 -13.53 32.09 10.56
C GLU A 58 -13.98 30.89 11.39
N LYS A 59 -13.30 29.74 11.29
CA LYS A 59 -13.56 28.52 12.05
C LYS A 59 -12.81 28.45 13.38
N GLY A 60 -12.03 29.48 13.73
CA GLY A 60 -11.39 29.59 15.03
C GLY A 60 -9.88 29.31 15.06
N ALA A 61 -9.21 29.11 13.93
CA ALA A 61 -7.76 29.08 13.89
C ALA A 61 -7.20 30.47 14.27
N ARG A 62 -6.19 30.48 15.12
CA ARG A 62 -5.49 31.72 15.53
C ARG A 62 -3.97 31.60 15.41
N VAL A 63 -3.48 30.42 15.06
CA VAL A 63 -2.06 30.18 14.79
C VAL A 63 -1.93 29.60 13.39
N PHE A 64 -1.05 30.16 12.58
CA PHE A 64 -0.83 29.79 11.19
C PHE A 64 0.64 29.47 10.93
N LEU A 65 0.93 28.29 10.41
CA LEU A 65 2.25 27.94 9.89
C LEU A 65 2.26 28.27 8.38
N ILE A 66 3.13 29.17 7.98
CA ILE A 66 3.20 29.73 6.61
C ILE A 66 4.61 29.61 6.03
N GLN A 67 4.72 29.59 4.70
CA GLN A 67 6.00 29.72 4.00
C GLN A 67 6.07 30.97 3.10
N ASP A 68 4.93 31.51 2.71
CA ASP A 68 4.83 32.74 1.92
C ASP A 68 4.39 33.92 2.80
N ASP A 69 4.61 35.13 2.31
CA ASP A 69 4.09 36.33 2.94
C ASP A 69 2.58 36.42 2.73
N VAL A 70 1.87 36.75 3.79
CA VAL A 70 0.40 36.90 3.84
C VAL A 70 0.01 38.15 4.58
N ASP A 71 -1.24 38.57 4.42
CA ASP A 71 -1.80 39.66 5.23
C ASP A 71 -2.05 39.16 6.66
N PHE A 72 -1.45 39.86 7.66
CA PHE A 72 -1.58 39.47 9.07
C PHE A 72 -2.84 40.04 9.70
N LYS A 73 -3.53 39.21 10.47
CA LYS A 73 -4.65 39.60 11.34
C LYS A 73 -4.09 39.90 12.76
N GLU A 74 -4.55 40.99 13.38
CA GLU A 74 -3.98 41.47 14.66
C GLU A 74 -4.11 40.50 15.83
N ASP A 75 -5.15 39.62 15.82
CA ASP A 75 -5.44 38.65 16.87
C ASP A 75 -4.85 37.25 16.58
N CYS A 76 -3.95 37.13 15.60
CA CYS A 76 -3.37 35.86 15.16
C CYS A 76 -1.85 35.82 15.34
N THR A 77 -1.34 34.59 15.44
CA THR A 77 0.09 34.30 15.42
C THR A 77 0.46 33.62 14.12
N TYR A 78 1.48 34.12 13.44
CA TYR A 78 2.01 33.57 12.20
C TYR A 78 3.45 33.11 12.42
N VAL A 79 3.70 31.83 12.15
CA VAL A 79 5.01 31.22 12.21
C VAL A 79 5.47 30.97 10.79
N LYS A 80 6.53 31.67 10.35
CA LYS A 80 7.08 31.50 9.01
C LYS A 80 8.24 30.52 9.02
N VAL A 81 8.19 29.55 8.09
CA VAL A 81 9.22 28.52 7.86
C VAL A 81 9.59 28.48 6.38
N GLU A 82 10.68 27.80 6.04
CA GLU A 82 11.13 27.65 4.65
C GLU A 82 10.18 26.77 3.82
N ASP A 83 9.75 25.63 4.40
CA ASP A 83 8.90 24.63 3.74
C ASP A 83 7.88 24.08 4.74
N THR A 84 6.61 24.47 4.58
CA THR A 84 5.52 24.05 5.48
C THR A 84 5.23 22.57 5.40
N ARG A 85 5.44 21.92 4.24
CA ARG A 85 5.20 20.50 4.07
C ARG A 85 6.20 19.64 4.84
N LYS A 86 7.48 19.96 4.77
CA LYS A 86 8.52 19.30 5.57
C LYS A 86 8.34 19.56 7.05
N THR A 87 8.09 20.82 7.41
CA THR A 87 7.91 21.23 8.81
C THR A 87 6.68 20.60 9.44
N MET A 88 5.63 20.33 8.65
CA MET A 88 4.39 19.73 9.13
C MET A 88 4.63 18.40 9.85
N ALA A 89 5.55 17.56 9.39
CA ALA A 89 5.86 16.29 10.03
C ALA A 89 6.35 16.49 11.49
N LYS A 90 7.28 17.43 11.67
CA LYS A 90 7.83 17.77 12.99
C LYS A 90 6.79 18.41 13.90
N VAL A 91 6.01 19.37 13.38
CA VAL A 91 4.90 20.01 14.10
C VAL A 91 3.91 18.95 14.62
N ALA A 92 3.51 18.01 13.75
CA ALA A 92 2.57 16.97 14.11
C ALA A 92 3.15 16.00 15.16
N ALA A 93 4.43 15.60 14.99
CA ALA A 93 5.10 14.72 15.94
C ALA A 93 5.23 15.39 17.32
N ASN A 94 5.67 16.66 17.39
CA ASN A 94 5.77 17.41 18.63
C ASN A 94 4.39 17.56 19.31
N PHE A 95 3.36 17.93 18.53
CA PHE A 95 1.99 18.08 19.05
C PHE A 95 1.43 16.76 19.61
N CYS A 96 1.73 15.64 18.98
CA CYS A 96 1.31 14.31 19.42
C CYS A 96 2.28 13.66 20.43
N GLU A 97 3.33 14.38 20.89
CA GLU A 97 4.33 13.90 21.86
C GLU A 97 5.12 12.68 21.39
N HIS A 98 5.54 12.69 20.11
CA HIS A 98 6.37 11.66 19.49
C HIS A 98 5.84 10.24 19.69
N PRO A 99 4.62 9.93 19.26
CA PRO A 99 4.02 8.62 19.55
C PRO A 99 4.78 7.46 18.91
N ALA A 100 5.44 7.68 17.76
CA ALA A 100 6.23 6.64 17.07
C ALA A 100 7.47 6.17 17.86
N ASP A 101 7.88 6.90 18.90
CA ASP A 101 8.97 6.51 19.80
C ASP A 101 8.50 5.61 20.97
N LYS A 102 7.18 5.45 21.12
CA LYS A 102 6.57 4.74 22.27
C LYS A 102 6.17 3.30 21.93
N PHE A 103 6.28 2.86 20.69
CA PHE A 103 5.98 1.50 20.24
C PHE A 103 6.74 1.18 18.94
N ASP A 104 6.80 -0.11 18.57
CA ASP A 104 7.58 -0.56 17.44
C ASP A 104 6.87 -0.30 16.09
N VAL A 105 7.46 0.46 15.19
CA VAL A 105 6.92 0.68 13.83
C VAL A 105 7.71 -0.11 12.81
N ILE A 106 7.02 -0.99 12.07
CA ILE A 106 7.56 -1.79 10.96
C ILE A 106 7.07 -1.17 9.65
N GLY A 107 7.99 -0.65 8.84
CA GLY A 107 7.68 -0.02 7.56
C GLY A 107 7.98 -0.93 6.38
N VAL A 108 7.02 -1.07 5.46
CA VAL A 108 7.18 -1.88 4.24
C VAL A 108 7.05 -1.00 3.01
N THR A 109 8.09 -0.95 2.17
CA THR A 109 8.09 -0.22 0.91
C THR A 109 8.43 -1.14 -0.28
N GLY A 110 8.04 -0.72 -1.47
CA GLY A 110 8.24 -1.43 -2.73
C GLY A 110 7.10 -1.12 -3.70
N THR A 111 7.12 -1.69 -4.89
CA THR A 111 5.99 -1.56 -5.83
C THR A 111 4.88 -2.51 -5.44
N ASN A 112 5.14 -3.80 -5.36
CA ASN A 112 4.19 -4.86 -5.01
C ASN A 112 4.53 -5.52 -3.67
N GLY A 113 3.59 -6.25 -3.05
CA GLY A 113 3.80 -7.05 -1.84
C GLY A 113 3.62 -6.31 -0.50
N LYS A 114 3.58 -4.97 -0.47
CA LYS A 114 3.45 -4.19 0.78
C LYS A 114 2.27 -4.64 1.65
N THR A 115 1.08 -4.68 1.09
CA THR A 115 -0.16 -5.06 1.78
C THR A 115 -0.10 -6.48 2.34
N SER A 116 0.42 -7.43 1.54
CA SER A 116 0.53 -8.82 1.98
C SER A 116 1.49 -8.96 3.15
N ILE A 117 2.66 -8.33 3.08
CA ILE A 117 3.66 -8.37 4.14
C ILE A 117 3.14 -7.72 5.42
N THR A 118 2.57 -6.52 5.34
CA THR A 118 2.03 -5.84 6.53
C THR A 118 0.87 -6.61 7.17
N THR A 119 0.03 -7.26 6.35
CA THR A 119 -1.08 -8.10 6.84
C THR A 119 -0.55 -9.35 7.54
N PHE A 120 0.40 -10.06 6.94
CA PHE A 120 1.00 -11.25 7.56
C PHE A 120 1.74 -10.91 8.86
N ILE A 121 2.52 -9.84 8.90
CA ILE A 121 3.15 -9.37 10.14
C ILE A 121 2.10 -9.07 11.21
N ASN A 122 1.02 -8.35 10.85
CA ASN A 122 -0.07 -8.04 11.77
C ASN A 122 -0.73 -9.32 12.30
N GLU A 123 -1.03 -10.29 11.43
CA GLU A 123 -1.64 -11.56 11.83
C GLU A 123 -0.74 -12.36 12.79
N ILE A 124 0.55 -12.51 12.46
CA ILE A 124 1.52 -13.23 13.30
C ILE A 124 1.62 -12.57 14.68
N LEU A 125 1.84 -11.26 14.73
CA LEU A 125 2.02 -10.56 16.00
C LEU A 125 0.76 -10.62 16.87
N ARG A 126 -0.44 -10.57 16.28
CA ARG A 126 -1.70 -10.76 17.00
C ARG A 126 -1.84 -12.20 17.55
N ASN A 127 -1.43 -13.21 16.78
CA ASN A 127 -1.41 -14.61 17.24
C ASN A 127 -0.42 -14.81 18.40
N CYS A 128 0.63 -13.97 18.49
CA CYS A 128 1.54 -13.88 19.65
C CYS A 128 0.99 -13.02 20.80
N ASN A 129 -0.31 -12.75 20.84
CA ASN A 129 -0.98 -11.92 21.85
C ASN A 129 -0.47 -10.47 21.94
N LYS A 130 0.13 -9.93 20.92
CA LYS A 130 0.47 -8.51 20.81
C LYS A 130 -0.73 -7.70 20.34
N LYS A 131 -0.87 -6.48 20.87
CA LYS A 131 -1.83 -5.52 20.36
C LYS A 131 -1.18 -4.74 19.22
N VAL A 132 -1.69 -4.88 17.99
CA VAL A 132 -1.03 -4.41 16.77
C VAL A 132 -1.88 -3.41 16.02
N GLY A 133 -1.29 -2.26 15.69
CA GLY A 133 -1.83 -1.32 14.72
C GLY A 133 -1.49 -1.74 13.27
N LEU A 134 -2.32 -1.35 12.32
CA LEU A 134 -2.10 -1.55 10.90
C LEU A 134 -2.40 -0.26 10.13
N ILE A 135 -1.50 0.13 9.24
CA ILE A 135 -1.73 1.25 8.31
C ILE A 135 -1.44 0.77 6.89
N GLY A 136 -2.45 0.77 6.05
CA GLY A 136 -2.28 0.30 4.68
C GLY A 136 -3.37 0.72 3.72
N THR A 137 -3.25 0.24 2.50
CA THR A 137 -4.15 0.56 1.39
C THR A 137 -5.58 0.08 1.67
N ILE A 138 -5.73 -1.11 2.26
CA ILE A 138 -7.04 -1.72 2.51
C ILE A 138 -7.74 -1.03 3.68
N LYS A 139 -7.01 -0.86 4.79
CA LYS A 139 -7.56 -0.32 6.03
C LYS A 139 -6.48 0.25 6.93
N ILE A 140 -6.94 1.05 7.89
CA ILE A 140 -6.20 1.45 9.07
C ILE A 140 -6.88 0.81 10.28
N PHE A 141 -6.09 0.20 11.17
CA PHE A 141 -6.57 -0.36 12.43
C PHE A 141 -5.74 0.21 13.57
N ASP A 142 -6.36 0.90 14.52
CA ASP A 142 -5.67 1.63 15.59
C ASP A 142 -5.48 0.82 16.88
N GLY A 143 -5.66 -0.49 16.78
CA GLY A 143 -5.59 -1.41 17.93
C GLY A 143 -6.97 -1.81 18.46
N ASP A 144 -7.98 -0.97 18.32
CA ASP A 144 -9.35 -1.21 18.78
C ASP A 144 -10.37 -1.10 17.62
N ASN A 145 -10.18 -0.12 16.71
CA ASN A 145 -11.15 0.20 15.68
C ASN A 145 -10.53 0.22 14.28
N GLU A 146 -11.33 -0.13 13.27
CA GLU A 146 -10.99 0.16 11.88
C GLU A 146 -11.31 1.62 11.55
N VAL A 147 -10.34 2.28 10.93
CA VAL A 147 -10.46 3.67 10.45
C VAL A 147 -10.39 3.65 8.93
N PRO A 148 -11.26 4.35 8.22
CA PRO A 148 -11.20 4.43 6.77
C PRO A 148 -9.83 4.90 6.28
N SER A 149 -9.26 4.21 5.30
CA SER A 149 -8.03 4.62 4.63
C SER A 149 -8.35 5.43 3.38
N ASN A 150 -7.86 6.67 3.32
CA ASN A 150 -7.99 7.52 2.14
C ASN A 150 -6.72 7.49 1.26
N SER A 151 -5.65 6.91 1.78
CA SER A 151 -4.36 6.76 1.10
C SER A 151 -3.55 5.65 1.75
N THR A 152 -2.70 4.99 0.98
CA THR A 152 -1.80 3.92 1.48
C THR A 152 -1.01 4.34 2.72
N THR A 153 -0.53 5.59 2.74
CA THR A 153 0.18 6.20 3.86
C THR A 153 -0.42 7.59 4.10
N PRO A 154 -1.03 7.87 5.26
CA PRO A 154 -1.64 9.16 5.59
C PRO A 154 -0.67 10.35 5.51
N GLU A 155 -1.19 11.57 5.43
CA GLU A 155 -0.42 12.80 5.64
C GLU A 155 0.09 12.85 7.09
N SER A 156 1.20 13.56 7.33
CA SER A 156 1.93 13.50 8.62
C SER A 156 1.06 13.86 9.82
N VAL A 157 0.16 14.83 9.72
CA VAL A 157 -0.78 15.18 10.81
C VAL A 157 -1.72 14.02 11.14
N ASP A 158 -2.34 13.45 10.12
CA ASP A 158 -3.24 12.30 10.31
C ASP A 158 -2.45 11.09 10.84
N LEU A 159 -1.24 10.85 10.32
CA LEU A 159 -0.37 9.73 10.73
C LEU A 159 -0.01 9.82 12.22
N GLN A 160 0.46 10.98 12.69
CA GLN A 160 0.83 11.16 14.09
C GLN A 160 -0.39 11.07 15.02
N LYS A 161 -1.55 11.57 14.61
CA LYS A 161 -2.82 11.39 15.34
C LYS A 161 -3.23 9.90 15.40
N ILE A 162 -3.01 9.12 14.34
CA ILE A 162 -3.25 7.67 14.32
C ILE A 162 -2.28 6.97 15.28
N PHE A 163 -0.99 7.27 15.22
CA PHE A 163 -0.01 6.72 16.14
C PHE A 163 -0.32 7.04 17.61
N LYS A 164 -0.76 8.30 17.90
CA LYS A 164 -1.17 8.65 19.24
C LYS A 164 -2.35 7.80 19.72
N ARG A 165 -3.37 7.58 18.88
CA ARG A 165 -4.47 6.65 19.24
C ARG A 165 -3.97 5.22 19.48
N MET A 166 -3.02 4.73 18.67
CA MET A 166 -2.43 3.40 18.88
C MET A 166 -1.73 3.31 20.25
N VAL A 167 -0.98 4.35 20.63
CA VAL A 167 -0.34 4.43 21.95
C VAL A 167 -1.40 4.47 23.07
N ASP A 168 -2.41 5.32 22.92
CA ASP A 168 -3.49 5.47 23.91
C ASP A 168 -4.30 4.16 24.06
N ASN A 169 -4.45 3.41 22.98
CA ASN A 169 -5.07 2.08 22.97
C ASN A 169 -4.12 0.97 23.46
N GLY A 170 -2.86 1.27 23.76
CA GLY A 170 -1.89 0.30 24.27
C GLY A 170 -1.36 -0.68 23.21
N CYS A 171 -1.20 -0.23 21.95
CA CYS A 171 -0.54 -1.05 20.93
C CYS A 171 0.94 -1.27 21.26
N ASP A 172 1.42 -2.49 21.08
CA ASP A 172 2.84 -2.87 21.20
C ASP A 172 3.63 -2.47 19.95
N CYS A 173 2.99 -2.52 18.79
CA CYS A 173 3.62 -2.27 17.49
C CYS A 173 2.61 -1.87 16.41
N CYS A 174 3.14 -1.39 15.28
CA CYS A 174 2.37 -1.09 14.07
C CYS A 174 3.11 -1.62 12.85
N ALA A 175 2.41 -2.38 12.00
CA ALA A 175 2.87 -2.67 10.64
C ALA A 175 2.26 -1.67 9.67
N MET A 176 3.10 -0.98 8.85
CA MET A 176 2.58 0.00 7.93
C MET A 176 3.19 -0.06 6.53
N GLU A 177 2.33 0.17 5.55
CA GLU A 177 2.76 0.41 4.17
C GLU A 177 3.34 1.82 4.05
N VAL A 178 4.56 1.91 3.51
CA VAL A 178 5.26 3.18 3.27
C VAL A 178 5.38 3.40 1.77
N SER A 179 4.53 4.24 1.22
CA SER A 179 4.53 4.56 -0.21
C SER A 179 5.71 5.46 -0.59
N SER A 180 6.14 5.40 -1.85
CA SER A 180 7.18 6.30 -2.36
C SER A 180 6.77 7.77 -2.29
N HIS A 181 5.47 8.06 -2.51
CA HIS A 181 4.92 9.40 -2.35
C HIS A 181 5.04 9.89 -0.91
N SER A 182 4.77 9.04 0.09
CA SER A 182 4.90 9.44 1.49
C SER A 182 6.33 9.78 1.88
N LEU A 183 7.30 9.05 1.34
CA LEU A 183 8.72 9.29 1.54
C LEU A 183 9.20 10.56 0.82
N GLU A 184 8.69 10.82 -0.39
CA GLU A 184 9.06 12.01 -1.15
C GLU A 184 8.40 13.28 -0.61
N LEU A 185 7.16 13.16 -0.12
CA LEU A 185 6.36 14.26 0.42
C LEU A 185 6.49 14.44 1.93
N SER A 186 7.54 13.88 2.54
CA SER A 186 7.87 14.06 3.97
C SER A 186 6.77 13.62 4.95
N ARG A 187 5.84 12.74 4.53
CA ARG A 187 4.73 12.31 5.40
C ARG A 187 5.18 11.50 6.61
N VAL A 188 6.33 10.83 6.49
CA VAL A 188 6.91 9.94 7.51
C VAL A 188 8.25 10.46 8.05
N ASP A 189 8.56 11.76 7.87
CA ASP A 189 9.89 12.29 8.23
C ASP A 189 10.19 12.23 9.72
N ASP A 190 9.23 12.49 10.59
CA ASP A 190 9.37 12.35 12.05
C ASP A 190 8.77 11.03 12.56
N THR A 191 9.01 9.93 11.83
CA THR A 191 8.67 8.56 12.25
C THR A 191 9.95 7.74 12.31
N ASN A 192 10.27 7.20 13.48
CA ASN A 192 11.35 6.25 13.68
C ASN A 192 10.82 4.83 13.44
N PHE A 193 11.37 4.16 12.43
CA PHE A 193 11.01 2.77 12.13
C PHE A 193 11.96 1.83 12.89
N LYS A 194 11.42 0.81 13.50
CA LYS A 194 12.22 -0.26 14.08
C LYS A 194 12.82 -1.14 12.99
N ILE A 195 11.98 -1.51 12.01
CA ILE A 195 12.36 -2.33 10.86
C ILE A 195 11.87 -1.69 9.57
N GLY A 196 12.73 -1.68 8.55
CA GLY A 196 12.39 -1.32 7.17
C GLY A 196 12.48 -2.52 6.24
N ILE A 197 11.46 -2.74 5.41
CA ILE A 197 11.41 -3.85 4.45
C ILE A 197 11.27 -3.30 3.03
N PHE A 198 12.13 -3.75 2.11
CA PHE A 198 12.04 -3.48 0.68
C PHE A 198 11.61 -4.73 -0.08
N THR A 199 10.57 -4.61 -0.90
CA THR A 199 10.02 -5.76 -1.65
C THR A 199 10.56 -5.86 -3.07
N ASN A 200 10.27 -4.88 -3.92
CA ASN A 200 10.65 -4.84 -5.34
C ASN A 200 10.46 -3.43 -5.93
N LEU A 201 11.02 -3.23 -7.12
CA LEU A 201 10.90 -1.98 -7.88
C LEU A 201 10.57 -2.30 -9.35
N THR A 202 9.33 -2.12 -9.75
CA THR A 202 8.90 -2.18 -11.14
C THR A 202 8.30 -0.84 -11.57
N PRO A 203 8.26 -0.52 -12.87
CA PRO A 203 7.74 0.78 -13.35
C PRO A 203 6.33 1.06 -12.86
N ASP A 204 6.20 2.09 -12.04
CA ASP A 204 4.94 2.63 -11.53
C ASP A 204 5.16 4.07 -11.08
N HIS A 205 4.12 4.89 -11.07
CA HIS A 205 4.17 6.28 -10.59
C HIS A 205 5.25 7.15 -11.27
N LEU A 206 5.58 6.88 -12.54
CA LEU A 206 6.58 7.66 -13.29
C LEU A 206 6.05 9.04 -13.68
N ASP A 207 4.74 9.24 -13.72
CA ASP A 207 4.08 10.55 -13.80
C ASP A 207 4.55 11.48 -12.67
N PHE A 208 4.75 10.98 -11.48
CA PHE A 208 5.23 11.70 -10.30
C PHE A 208 6.77 11.71 -10.20
N HIS A 209 7.41 10.53 -10.17
CA HIS A 209 8.85 10.38 -9.93
C HIS A 209 9.73 10.68 -11.14
N LYS A 210 9.17 10.75 -12.36
CA LYS A 210 9.82 11.02 -13.65
C LYS A 210 10.75 9.91 -14.14
N THR A 211 11.52 9.26 -13.25
CA THR A 211 12.45 8.19 -13.60
C THR A 211 12.39 7.06 -12.58
N LEU A 212 12.71 5.83 -13.01
CA LEU A 212 12.80 4.67 -12.13
C LEU A 212 13.88 4.87 -11.04
N GLU A 213 14.94 5.60 -11.35
CA GLU A 213 16.00 5.92 -10.38
C GLU A 213 15.52 6.88 -9.28
N ASN A 214 14.73 7.90 -9.60
CA ASN A 214 14.11 8.77 -8.60
C ASN A 214 13.12 7.98 -7.73
N TYR A 215 12.35 7.08 -8.34
CA TYR A 215 11.42 6.20 -7.64
C TYR A 215 12.15 5.28 -6.67
N ARG A 216 13.29 4.70 -7.08
CA ARG A 216 14.18 3.92 -6.21
C ARG A 216 14.70 4.77 -5.03
N LYS A 217 15.26 5.96 -5.32
CA LYS A 217 15.80 6.88 -4.29
C LYS A 217 14.72 7.34 -3.30
N ALA A 218 13.50 7.54 -3.75
CA ALA A 218 12.40 7.84 -2.85
C ALA A 218 12.17 6.71 -1.84
N LYS A 219 12.15 5.44 -2.30
CA LYS A 219 12.00 4.27 -1.42
C LYS A 219 13.20 4.06 -0.50
N GLU A 220 14.41 4.35 -0.97
CA GLU A 220 15.65 4.24 -0.18
C GLU A 220 15.61 5.09 1.09
N LYS A 221 14.90 6.22 1.09
CA LYS A 221 14.76 7.11 2.25
C LYS A 221 14.24 6.39 3.51
N LEU A 222 13.44 5.33 3.38
CA LEU A 222 12.94 4.55 4.51
C LEU A 222 14.09 3.98 5.35
N PHE A 223 15.13 3.46 4.69
CA PHE A 223 16.22 2.71 5.35
C PHE A 223 17.20 3.58 6.11
N HIS A 224 17.13 4.90 5.94
CA HIS A 224 17.84 5.90 6.75
C HIS A 224 17.07 6.32 8.02
N LYS A 225 15.83 5.80 8.19
CA LYS A 225 14.94 6.09 9.32
C LYS A 225 14.72 4.87 10.22
N THR A 226 15.49 3.81 10.01
CA THR A 226 15.39 2.55 10.74
C THR A 226 16.42 2.48 11.88
N THR A 227 16.06 1.75 12.94
CA THR A 227 16.89 1.68 14.15
C THR A 227 17.38 0.27 14.49
N GLN A 228 16.71 -0.80 14.04
CA GLN A 228 17.06 -2.18 14.39
C GLN A 228 17.48 -3.02 13.20
N ALA A 229 16.74 -2.99 12.08
CA ALA A 229 17.08 -3.79 10.90
C ALA A 229 16.52 -3.21 9.61
N ASN A 230 17.26 -3.42 8.53
CA ASN A 230 16.84 -3.26 7.14
C ASN A 230 16.76 -4.63 6.48
N ILE A 231 15.65 -4.95 5.80
CA ILE A 231 15.41 -6.24 5.14
C ILE A 231 15.19 -6.00 3.66
N ILE A 232 16.08 -6.48 2.80
CA ILE A 232 16.18 -6.10 1.39
C ILE A 232 16.08 -7.32 0.48
N ASN A 233 15.17 -7.26 -0.50
CA ASN A 233 15.11 -8.24 -1.59
C ASN A 233 16.29 -8.02 -2.55
N VAL A 234 17.22 -8.97 -2.60
CA VAL A 234 18.41 -8.90 -3.48
C VAL A 234 18.20 -9.55 -4.84
N ASP A 235 17.09 -10.20 -5.08
CA ASP A 235 16.72 -10.65 -6.42
C ASP A 235 16.25 -9.49 -7.30
N ASP A 236 15.71 -8.44 -6.69
CA ASP A 236 15.34 -7.20 -7.36
C ASP A 236 16.56 -6.30 -7.61
N GLU A 237 16.70 -5.74 -8.82
CA GLU A 237 17.82 -4.87 -9.17
C GLU A 237 17.82 -3.58 -8.33
N GLY A 238 16.63 -2.98 -8.11
CA GLY A 238 16.45 -1.82 -7.23
C GLY A 238 16.85 -2.14 -5.80
N GLY A 239 16.51 -3.35 -5.33
CA GLY A 239 16.90 -3.85 -4.02
C GLY A 239 18.42 -3.96 -3.87
N ARG A 240 19.11 -4.54 -4.84
CA ARG A 240 20.60 -4.58 -4.82
C ARG A 240 21.21 -3.18 -4.75
N LYS A 241 20.70 -2.23 -5.53
CA LYS A 241 21.17 -0.84 -5.50
C LYS A 241 20.91 -0.16 -4.14
N ILE A 242 19.75 -0.42 -3.53
CA ILE A 242 19.44 0.08 -2.17
C ILE A 242 20.39 -0.57 -1.16
N TYR A 243 20.56 -1.90 -1.21
CA TYR A 243 21.49 -2.62 -0.32
C TYR A 243 22.90 -2.02 -0.37
N GLU A 244 23.44 -1.81 -1.58
CA GLU A 244 24.77 -1.20 -1.75
C GLU A 244 24.86 0.21 -1.15
N ALA A 245 23.78 1.00 -1.24
CA ALA A 245 23.73 2.36 -0.71
C ALA A 245 23.68 2.39 0.83
N ILE A 246 23.05 1.39 1.47
CA ILE A 246 22.75 1.43 2.92
C ILE A 246 23.59 0.45 3.76
N LYS A 247 24.29 -0.52 3.16
CA LYS A 247 25.06 -1.54 3.90
C LYS A 247 26.15 -1.00 4.82
N GLY A 248 26.51 0.27 4.66
CA GLY A 248 27.48 0.99 5.52
C GLY A 248 26.85 1.80 6.64
N LEU A 249 25.53 1.79 6.80
CA LEU A 249 24.83 2.43 7.92
C LEU A 249 24.99 1.63 9.21
N ASP A 250 24.77 2.28 10.34
CA ASP A 250 24.83 1.63 11.66
C ASP A 250 23.73 0.58 11.84
N THR A 251 22.58 0.76 11.19
CA THR A 251 21.46 -0.20 11.23
C THR A 251 21.81 -1.47 10.43
N PRO A 252 21.80 -2.67 11.04
CA PRO A 252 22.08 -3.92 10.36
C PRO A 252 21.18 -4.15 9.14
N CYS A 253 21.77 -4.68 8.08
CA CYS A 253 21.08 -4.96 6.84
C CYS A 253 21.07 -6.47 6.55
N TYR A 254 19.88 -7.05 6.44
CA TYR A 254 19.64 -8.45 6.11
C TYR A 254 19.07 -8.55 4.69
N THR A 255 19.41 -9.63 4.02
CA THR A 255 18.99 -9.87 2.64
C THR A 255 18.04 -11.04 2.55
N TYR A 256 17.13 -10.98 1.59
CA TYR A 256 16.34 -12.15 1.21
C TYR A 256 16.20 -12.28 -0.31
N GLY A 257 16.05 -13.53 -0.75
CA GLY A 257 15.94 -13.85 -2.17
C GLY A 257 15.81 -15.34 -2.41
N ILE A 258 15.52 -15.73 -3.65
CA ILE A 258 15.38 -17.11 -4.10
C ILE A 258 16.46 -17.46 -5.12
N GLU A 259 16.88 -16.46 -5.93
CA GLU A 259 17.77 -16.65 -7.08
C GLU A 259 19.21 -16.26 -6.77
N ASN A 260 19.40 -15.27 -5.91
CA ASN A 260 20.70 -14.80 -5.47
C ASN A 260 21.00 -15.28 -4.04
N GLU A 261 22.28 -15.30 -3.68
CA GLU A 261 22.71 -15.58 -2.31
C GLU A 261 22.17 -14.53 -1.36
N ALA A 262 21.49 -14.98 -0.31
CA ALA A 262 20.82 -14.13 0.67
C ALA A 262 20.78 -14.80 2.05
N ASP A 263 20.61 -13.99 3.11
CA ASP A 263 20.50 -14.47 4.49
C ASP A 263 19.25 -15.33 4.69
N PHE A 264 18.13 -14.94 4.06
CA PHE A 264 16.87 -15.66 4.07
C PHE A 264 16.53 -16.13 2.66
N THR A 265 16.44 -17.45 2.44
CA THR A 265 16.20 -17.99 1.11
C THR A 265 15.27 -19.20 1.12
N ALA A 266 14.72 -19.53 -0.04
CA ALA A 266 13.85 -20.67 -0.25
C ALA A 266 14.43 -21.61 -1.33
N LYS A 267 14.36 -22.91 -1.08
CA LYS A 267 14.77 -23.96 -2.00
C LYS A 267 13.62 -24.95 -2.25
N ASN A 268 13.74 -25.77 -3.28
CA ASN A 268 12.78 -26.84 -3.57
C ASN A 268 11.32 -26.36 -3.66
N ILE A 269 11.10 -25.18 -4.25
CA ILE A 269 9.80 -24.53 -4.33
C ILE A 269 8.86 -25.37 -5.21
N LYS A 270 7.66 -25.65 -4.70
CA LYS A 270 6.57 -26.32 -5.41
C LYS A 270 5.29 -25.55 -5.16
N SER A 271 4.61 -25.13 -6.22
CA SER A 271 3.36 -24.38 -6.15
C SER A 271 2.25 -25.16 -6.85
N ASP A 272 1.06 -25.18 -6.25
CA ASP A 272 -0.18 -25.66 -6.85
C ASP A 272 -1.37 -24.78 -6.42
N ALA A 273 -2.59 -25.12 -6.83
CA ALA A 273 -3.79 -24.34 -6.50
C ALA A 273 -4.08 -24.24 -4.99
N SER A 274 -3.53 -25.12 -4.16
CA SER A 274 -3.73 -25.14 -2.71
C SER A 274 -2.74 -24.23 -1.96
N GLY A 275 -1.59 -23.91 -2.60
CA GLY A 275 -0.57 -23.09 -1.97
C GLY A 275 0.84 -23.33 -2.51
N VAL A 276 1.84 -22.91 -1.74
CA VAL A 276 3.25 -23.09 -2.07
C VAL A 276 4.00 -23.79 -0.93
N ALA A 277 4.75 -24.84 -1.26
CA ALA A 277 5.67 -25.54 -0.37
C ALA A 277 7.12 -25.22 -0.74
N TYR A 278 7.98 -25.01 0.25
CA TYR A 278 9.40 -24.79 0.04
C TYR A 278 10.24 -25.13 1.26
N THR A 279 11.53 -25.35 1.05
CA THR A 279 12.53 -25.45 2.11
C THR A 279 13.01 -24.04 2.45
N LEU A 280 12.59 -23.52 3.59
CA LEU A 280 13.08 -22.26 4.17
C LEU A 280 14.52 -22.46 4.69
N VAL A 281 15.41 -21.54 4.37
CA VAL A 281 16.78 -21.48 4.92
C VAL A 281 17.00 -20.09 5.48
N THR A 282 17.30 -20.00 6.79
CA THR A 282 17.64 -18.76 7.50
C THR A 282 19.03 -18.88 8.11
N PRO A 283 19.62 -17.80 8.64
CA PRO A 283 20.87 -17.89 9.39
C PRO A 283 20.81 -18.84 10.59
N ASN A 284 19.63 -19.08 11.13
CA ASN A 284 19.44 -19.79 12.39
C ASN A 284 18.94 -21.24 12.22
N HIS A 285 18.18 -21.54 11.13
CA HIS A 285 17.57 -22.87 10.94
C HIS A 285 17.20 -23.14 9.48
N THR A 286 16.83 -24.40 9.22
CA THR A 286 16.24 -24.85 7.94
C THR A 286 14.97 -25.62 8.24
N GLU A 287 13.86 -25.28 7.55
CA GLU A 287 12.54 -25.86 7.78
C GLU A 287 11.77 -26.11 6.49
N GLU A 288 10.97 -27.16 6.44
CA GLU A 288 9.97 -27.35 5.40
C GLU A 288 8.70 -26.58 5.77
N ILE A 289 8.22 -25.73 4.90
CA ILE A 289 7.03 -24.92 5.13
C ILE A 289 6.04 -25.04 3.96
N PHE A 290 4.77 -25.02 4.28
CA PHE A 290 3.67 -24.87 3.33
C PHE A 290 2.86 -23.64 3.69
N ILE A 291 2.60 -22.80 2.69
CA ILE A 291 1.76 -21.59 2.80
C ILE A 291 0.53 -21.79 1.90
N PRO A 292 -0.71 -21.68 2.43
CA PRO A 292 -1.94 -21.93 1.67
C PRO A 292 -2.33 -20.75 0.78
N VAL A 293 -1.34 -20.13 0.14
CA VAL A 293 -1.49 -19.07 -0.88
C VAL A 293 -0.52 -19.42 -2.02
N PRO A 294 -1.02 -19.65 -3.24
CA PRO A 294 -0.19 -20.02 -4.38
C PRO A 294 0.79 -18.91 -4.81
N GLY A 295 1.81 -19.32 -5.54
CA GLY A 295 2.66 -18.44 -6.33
C GLY A 295 4.00 -18.05 -5.71
N LYS A 296 4.96 -17.81 -6.60
CA LYS A 296 6.33 -17.43 -6.25
C LYS A 296 6.41 -16.13 -5.44
N PHE A 297 5.51 -15.17 -5.69
CA PHE A 297 5.43 -13.93 -4.91
C PHE A 297 5.11 -14.18 -3.42
N THR A 298 4.35 -15.25 -3.11
CA THR A 298 4.09 -15.65 -1.72
C THR A 298 5.37 -16.06 -1.02
N VAL A 299 6.28 -16.75 -1.71
CA VAL A 299 7.59 -17.11 -1.16
C VAL A 299 8.38 -15.86 -0.81
N TYR A 300 8.49 -14.87 -1.73
CA TYR A 300 9.17 -13.60 -1.44
C TYR A 300 8.54 -12.86 -0.25
N ASN A 301 7.22 -12.75 -0.23
CA ASN A 301 6.52 -12.05 0.85
C ASN A 301 6.76 -12.74 2.20
N THR A 302 6.69 -14.07 2.24
CA THR A 302 6.89 -14.82 3.48
C THR A 302 8.34 -14.84 3.94
N LEU A 303 9.33 -14.83 3.04
CA LEU A 303 10.75 -14.64 3.41
C LEU A 303 10.95 -13.30 4.10
N ALA A 304 10.40 -12.20 3.56
CA ALA A 304 10.47 -10.89 4.19
C ALA A 304 9.79 -10.84 5.58
N VAL A 305 8.62 -11.49 5.70
CA VAL A 305 7.89 -11.61 6.97
C VAL A 305 8.69 -12.39 8.00
N ILE A 306 9.24 -13.55 7.62
CA ILE A 306 10.06 -14.40 8.49
C ILE A 306 11.29 -13.63 8.98
N ALA A 307 11.99 -12.94 8.08
CA ALA A 307 13.12 -12.10 8.46
C ALA A 307 12.72 -11.03 9.48
N ALA A 308 11.58 -10.35 9.26
CA ALA A 308 11.07 -9.37 10.22
C ALA A 308 10.71 -10.01 11.58
N CYS A 309 10.08 -11.17 11.59
CA CYS A 309 9.74 -11.88 12.83
C CYS A 309 10.98 -12.30 13.61
N GLU A 310 12.03 -12.82 12.95
CA GLU A 310 13.30 -13.14 13.61
C GLU A 310 13.96 -11.89 14.20
N MET A 311 13.96 -10.76 13.48
CA MET A 311 14.51 -9.50 13.99
C MET A 311 13.69 -8.92 15.15
N LEU A 312 12.40 -9.20 15.22
CA LEU A 312 11.54 -8.84 16.35
C LEU A 312 11.64 -9.81 17.54
N GLY A 313 12.41 -10.90 17.40
CA GLY A 313 12.54 -11.92 18.43
C GLY A 313 11.29 -12.76 18.64
N ILE A 314 10.46 -12.92 17.61
CA ILE A 314 9.28 -13.78 17.64
C ILE A 314 9.73 -15.24 17.57
N ASP A 315 9.12 -16.10 18.40
CA ASP A 315 9.44 -17.53 18.39
C ASP A 315 9.17 -18.18 17.04
N LYS A 316 10.06 -19.06 16.62
CA LYS A 316 9.99 -19.74 15.33
C LYS A 316 8.66 -20.48 15.12
N GLU A 317 8.20 -21.22 16.11
CA GLU A 317 6.97 -21.97 15.98
C GLU A 317 5.74 -21.08 15.83
N ASP A 318 5.73 -19.92 16.46
CA ASP A 318 4.62 -18.98 16.40
C ASP A 318 4.46 -18.39 14.98
N TYR A 319 5.53 -17.87 14.36
CA TYR A 319 5.41 -17.32 13.01
C TYR A 319 5.21 -18.41 11.95
N LEU A 320 5.83 -19.58 12.08
CA LEU A 320 5.61 -20.70 11.16
C LEU A 320 4.16 -21.21 11.24
N ASN A 321 3.62 -21.37 12.45
CA ASN A 321 2.23 -21.81 12.63
C ASN A 321 1.24 -20.78 12.07
N SER A 322 1.47 -19.49 12.30
CA SER A 322 0.62 -18.44 11.73
C SER A 322 0.62 -18.48 10.20
N LEU A 323 1.80 -18.60 9.58
CA LEU A 323 1.92 -18.65 8.12
C LEU A 323 1.29 -19.91 7.52
N ARG A 324 1.42 -21.08 8.16
CA ARG A 324 0.78 -22.33 7.72
C ARG A 324 -0.75 -22.28 7.75
N ASN A 325 -1.32 -21.42 8.59
CA ASN A 325 -2.76 -21.30 8.80
C ASN A 325 -3.34 -19.97 8.26
N THR A 326 -2.56 -19.17 7.53
CA THR A 326 -3.06 -17.89 7.01
C THR A 326 -4.19 -18.10 6.00
N GLY A 327 -5.20 -17.22 6.05
CA GLY A 327 -6.28 -17.18 5.07
C GLY A 327 -5.94 -16.40 3.78
N GLY A 328 -4.69 -15.94 3.66
CA GLY A 328 -4.31 -15.00 2.61
C GLY A 328 -4.73 -13.57 2.92
N VAL A 329 -4.73 -12.73 1.91
CA VAL A 329 -5.04 -11.29 2.05
C VAL A 329 -6.18 -10.93 1.10
N ALA A 330 -7.20 -10.25 1.63
CA ALA A 330 -8.36 -9.85 0.84
C ALA A 330 -7.94 -9.08 -0.43
N GLY A 331 -8.43 -9.54 -1.58
CA GLY A 331 -8.11 -8.99 -2.89
C GLY A 331 -6.65 -9.11 -3.33
N ARG A 332 -5.89 -10.06 -2.77
CA ARG A 332 -4.53 -10.40 -3.16
C ARG A 332 -4.43 -11.89 -3.44
N PHE A 333 -4.59 -12.25 -4.70
CA PHE A 333 -4.68 -13.64 -5.16
C PHE A 333 -5.70 -14.45 -4.33
N GLU A 334 -6.81 -13.82 -4.02
CA GLU A 334 -7.83 -14.34 -3.12
C GLU A 334 -8.74 -15.33 -3.83
N THR A 335 -8.73 -16.58 -3.38
CA THR A 335 -9.60 -17.62 -3.94
C THR A 335 -11.04 -17.48 -3.43
N VAL A 336 -12.01 -17.53 -4.33
CA VAL A 336 -13.44 -17.62 -4.01
C VAL A 336 -13.81 -19.10 -3.88
N PRO A 337 -14.10 -19.61 -2.66
CA PRO A 337 -14.39 -21.02 -2.44
C PRO A 337 -15.62 -21.48 -3.22
N ASN A 338 -15.54 -22.64 -3.89
CA ASN A 338 -16.64 -23.27 -4.60
C ASN A 338 -16.40 -24.78 -4.77
N ASP A 339 -17.45 -25.52 -5.19
CA ASP A 339 -17.45 -26.97 -5.43
C ASP A 339 -17.62 -27.34 -6.92
N LYS A 340 -17.46 -26.37 -7.82
CA LYS A 340 -17.72 -26.54 -9.26
C LYS A 340 -16.53 -27.12 -10.02
N GLY A 341 -15.39 -27.31 -9.35
CA GLY A 341 -14.15 -27.80 -9.98
C GLY A 341 -13.43 -26.78 -10.83
N ILE A 342 -13.73 -25.50 -10.64
CA ILE A 342 -13.05 -24.33 -11.24
C ILE A 342 -12.38 -23.53 -10.13
N SER A 343 -11.33 -22.79 -10.45
CA SER A 343 -10.72 -21.84 -9.52
C SER A 343 -11.13 -20.41 -9.90
N VAL A 344 -11.71 -19.66 -8.96
CA VAL A 344 -12.02 -18.23 -9.15
C VAL A 344 -11.16 -17.42 -8.20
N ILE A 345 -10.36 -16.51 -8.75
CA ILE A 345 -9.35 -15.74 -8.04
C ILE A 345 -9.63 -14.26 -8.26
N VAL A 346 -9.62 -13.48 -7.17
CA VAL A 346 -9.78 -12.02 -7.18
C VAL A 346 -8.45 -11.38 -6.78
N ASP A 347 -7.97 -10.41 -7.58
CA ASP A 347 -6.71 -9.73 -7.32
C ASP A 347 -6.77 -8.21 -7.61
N TYR A 348 -5.97 -7.45 -6.90
CA TYR A 348 -5.83 -5.99 -7.07
C TYR A 348 -4.87 -5.59 -8.20
N ALA A 349 -4.38 -6.52 -9.01
CA ALA A 349 -3.47 -6.27 -10.12
C ALA A 349 -4.06 -5.26 -11.11
N HIS A 350 -3.57 -4.02 -11.08
CA HIS A 350 -4.02 -2.89 -11.89
C HIS A 350 -2.87 -2.18 -12.62
N THR A 351 -1.69 -2.80 -12.64
CA THR A 351 -0.51 -2.38 -13.40
C THR A 351 -0.07 -3.51 -14.34
N PRO A 352 0.67 -3.22 -15.42
CA PRO A 352 1.16 -4.24 -16.35
C PRO A 352 1.93 -5.36 -15.65
N ASP A 353 2.92 -5.02 -14.84
CA ASP A 353 3.74 -5.98 -14.07
C ASP A 353 2.91 -6.83 -13.10
N ALA A 354 1.98 -6.21 -12.36
CA ALA A 354 1.12 -6.95 -11.44
C ALA A 354 0.21 -7.93 -12.19
N LEU A 355 -0.39 -7.50 -13.31
CA LEU A 355 -1.24 -8.37 -14.13
C LEU A 355 -0.43 -9.54 -14.73
N GLU A 356 0.78 -9.28 -15.24
CA GLU A 356 1.67 -10.31 -15.75
C GLU A 356 2.04 -11.33 -14.64
N ASN A 357 2.39 -10.87 -13.47
CA ASN A 357 2.75 -11.73 -12.33
C ASN A 357 1.60 -12.63 -11.88
N VAL A 358 0.37 -12.09 -11.74
CA VAL A 358 -0.77 -12.91 -11.28
C VAL A 358 -1.24 -13.90 -12.36
N LEU A 359 -1.16 -13.52 -13.66
CA LEU A 359 -1.48 -14.43 -14.75
C LEU A 359 -0.45 -15.56 -14.86
N ASN A 360 0.85 -15.25 -14.75
CA ASN A 360 1.90 -16.28 -14.74
C ASN A 360 1.73 -17.22 -13.55
N THR A 361 1.41 -16.70 -12.37
CA THR A 361 1.12 -17.52 -11.20
C THR A 361 -0.07 -18.45 -11.41
N ALA A 362 -1.16 -17.95 -11.95
CA ALA A 362 -2.34 -18.77 -12.27
C ALA A 362 -2.00 -19.84 -13.32
N ARG A 363 -1.12 -19.51 -14.28
CA ARG A 363 -0.65 -20.44 -15.33
C ARG A 363 0.13 -21.63 -14.76
N GLU A 364 0.79 -21.51 -13.61
CA GLU A 364 1.56 -22.60 -13.00
C GLU A 364 0.71 -23.80 -12.60
N PHE A 365 -0.60 -23.61 -12.32
CA PHE A 365 -1.47 -24.68 -11.81
C PHE A 365 -2.81 -24.85 -12.57
N VAL A 366 -3.06 -24.07 -13.63
CA VAL A 366 -4.26 -24.26 -14.45
C VAL A 366 -4.17 -25.61 -15.20
N GLU A 367 -5.23 -26.42 -15.10
CA GLU A 367 -5.36 -27.68 -15.85
C GLU A 367 -6.15 -27.51 -17.14
N GLY A 368 -7.06 -26.52 -17.18
CA GLY A 368 -7.90 -26.15 -18.32
C GLY A 368 -7.49 -24.82 -18.93
N ASP A 369 -8.48 -23.96 -19.22
CA ASP A 369 -8.27 -22.60 -19.71
C ASP A 369 -8.00 -21.61 -18.58
N LEU A 370 -7.07 -20.67 -18.80
CA LEU A 370 -6.91 -19.47 -17.96
C LEU A 370 -7.74 -18.33 -18.56
N ILE A 371 -8.74 -17.87 -17.82
CA ILE A 371 -9.67 -16.81 -18.21
C ILE A 371 -9.32 -15.54 -17.44
N ALA A 372 -8.87 -14.49 -18.12
CA ALA A 372 -8.60 -13.20 -17.51
C ALA A 372 -9.79 -12.26 -17.65
N VAL A 373 -10.24 -11.66 -16.55
CA VAL A 373 -11.26 -10.59 -16.53
C VAL A 373 -10.64 -9.35 -15.92
N PHE A 374 -10.47 -8.27 -16.68
CA PHE A 374 -9.88 -7.04 -16.16
C PHE A 374 -10.32 -5.80 -16.91
N GLY A 375 -10.07 -4.64 -16.33
CA GLY A 375 -10.24 -3.33 -16.93
C GLY A 375 -9.21 -2.35 -16.37
N CYS A 376 -9.26 -1.10 -16.85
CA CYS A 376 -8.40 -0.03 -16.37
C CYS A 376 -9.22 1.13 -15.79
N GLY A 377 -8.66 1.81 -14.79
CA GLY A 377 -9.28 2.98 -14.19
C GLY A 377 -9.14 4.23 -15.07
N GLY A 378 -10.18 5.08 -15.08
CA GLY A 378 -10.14 6.43 -15.63
C GLY A 378 -9.47 7.43 -14.69
N ASP A 379 -9.11 8.62 -15.20
CA ASP A 379 -8.38 9.68 -14.50
C ASP A 379 -7.06 9.15 -13.89
N ARG A 380 -6.38 8.28 -14.63
CA ARG A 380 -5.13 7.62 -14.26
C ARG A 380 -4.22 7.53 -15.48
N ASP A 381 -3.00 7.05 -15.25
CA ASP A 381 -2.03 6.78 -16.31
C ASP A 381 -2.66 5.94 -17.43
N SER A 382 -2.77 6.51 -18.62
CA SER A 382 -3.33 5.85 -19.80
C SER A 382 -2.30 5.02 -20.57
N GLU A 383 -0.99 5.28 -20.40
CA GLU A 383 0.07 4.58 -21.14
C GLU A 383 0.13 3.09 -20.77
N LYS A 384 -0.32 2.73 -19.57
CA LYS A 384 -0.40 1.33 -19.14
C LYS A 384 -1.54 0.52 -19.78
N ARG A 385 -2.59 1.17 -20.32
CA ARG A 385 -3.79 0.51 -20.84
C ARG A 385 -3.48 -0.46 -21.99
N PRO A 386 -2.78 -0.06 -23.08
CA PRO A 386 -2.42 -0.97 -24.13
C PRO A 386 -1.47 -2.08 -23.66
N LEU A 387 -0.56 -1.79 -22.74
CA LEU A 387 0.34 -2.81 -22.18
C LEU A 387 -0.44 -3.90 -21.45
N MET A 388 -1.40 -3.51 -20.62
CA MET A 388 -2.28 -4.45 -19.90
C MET A 388 -3.14 -5.27 -20.88
N GLY A 389 -3.65 -4.64 -21.95
CA GLY A 389 -4.36 -5.32 -23.02
C GLY A 389 -3.53 -6.46 -23.64
N GLY A 390 -2.32 -6.14 -24.10
CA GLY A 390 -1.41 -7.12 -24.70
C GLY A 390 -0.98 -8.24 -23.74
N ILE A 391 -0.76 -7.91 -22.45
CA ILE A 391 -0.43 -8.91 -21.41
C ILE A 391 -1.62 -9.85 -21.19
N GLY A 392 -2.81 -9.30 -20.97
CA GLY A 392 -4.02 -10.09 -20.73
C GLY A 392 -4.30 -11.06 -21.88
N GLN A 393 -4.23 -10.58 -23.11
CA GLN A 393 -4.43 -11.42 -24.31
C GLN A 393 -3.36 -12.50 -24.46
N ARG A 394 -2.09 -12.16 -24.27
CA ARG A 394 -0.96 -13.07 -24.48
C ARG A 394 -0.88 -14.19 -23.44
N LEU A 395 -1.19 -13.89 -22.19
CA LEU A 395 -1.00 -14.81 -21.05
C LEU A 395 -2.25 -15.59 -20.66
N SER A 396 -3.43 -15.27 -21.22
CA SER A 396 -4.65 -16.03 -20.98
C SER A 396 -5.15 -16.75 -22.25
N ASP A 397 -5.89 -17.83 -22.05
CA ASP A 397 -6.54 -18.54 -23.15
C ASP A 397 -7.80 -17.79 -23.60
N ARG A 398 -8.43 -17.08 -22.69
CA ARG A 398 -9.58 -16.21 -22.93
C ARG A 398 -9.43 -14.93 -22.13
N CYS A 399 -9.59 -13.78 -22.79
CA CYS A 399 -9.43 -12.46 -22.22
C CYS A 399 -10.75 -11.69 -22.29
N ILE A 400 -11.34 -11.33 -21.15
CA ILE A 400 -12.55 -10.52 -21.08
C ILE A 400 -12.17 -9.13 -20.56
N ILE A 401 -12.30 -8.15 -21.43
CA ILE A 401 -11.99 -6.74 -21.14
C ILE A 401 -13.29 -6.05 -20.70
N THR A 402 -13.25 -5.37 -19.56
CA THR A 402 -14.44 -4.77 -18.95
C THR A 402 -14.11 -3.42 -18.29
N ASN A 403 -15.12 -2.75 -17.73
CA ASN A 403 -14.92 -1.56 -16.94
C ASN A 403 -14.34 -1.87 -15.55
N ASP A 404 -13.52 -0.95 -15.08
CA ASP A 404 -13.07 -0.88 -13.68
C ASP A 404 -13.77 0.31 -13.00
N ASN A 405 -13.05 1.37 -12.65
CA ASN A 405 -13.57 2.65 -12.15
C ASN A 405 -13.39 3.70 -13.25
N PRO A 406 -14.31 3.93 -14.17
CA PRO A 406 -14.14 4.90 -15.25
C PRO A 406 -14.02 6.34 -14.73
N ARG A 407 -14.55 6.64 -13.55
CA ARG A 407 -14.56 7.99 -12.97
C ARG A 407 -15.17 9.01 -13.94
N THR A 408 -14.47 10.10 -14.26
CA THR A 408 -14.98 11.15 -15.14
C THR A 408 -14.65 10.92 -16.63
N GLU A 409 -13.82 9.90 -16.94
CA GLU A 409 -13.52 9.54 -18.32
C GLU A 409 -14.65 8.72 -18.97
N ASP A 410 -14.74 8.81 -20.28
CA ASP A 410 -15.65 7.95 -21.07
C ASP A 410 -15.16 6.50 -21.03
N PRO A 411 -15.98 5.55 -20.52
CA PRO A 411 -15.61 4.14 -20.45
C PRO A 411 -15.23 3.53 -21.82
N GLU A 412 -15.85 3.96 -22.91
CA GLU A 412 -15.57 3.44 -24.25
C GLU A 412 -14.16 3.85 -24.70
N LEU A 413 -13.69 5.05 -24.34
CA LEU A 413 -12.33 5.50 -24.64
C LEU A 413 -11.30 4.69 -23.86
N ILE A 414 -11.56 4.37 -22.59
CA ILE A 414 -10.67 3.52 -21.79
C ILE A 414 -10.53 2.14 -22.43
N ILE A 415 -11.65 1.52 -22.84
CA ILE A 415 -11.63 0.23 -23.51
C ILE A 415 -10.86 0.33 -24.85
N LYS A 416 -11.07 1.39 -25.62
CA LYS A 416 -10.33 1.62 -26.87
C LYS A 416 -8.82 1.66 -26.67
N ASP A 417 -8.36 2.31 -25.61
CA ASP A 417 -6.94 2.36 -25.27
C ASP A 417 -6.39 0.96 -24.92
N ILE A 418 -7.18 0.14 -24.19
CA ILE A 418 -6.79 -1.25 -23.89
C ILE A 418 -6.69 -2.06 -25.18
N LEU A 419 -7.67 -1.94 -26.07
CA LEU A 419 -7.71 -2.66 -27.34
C LEU A 419 -6.55 -2.31 -28.27
N ALA A 420 -6.00 -1.08 -28.16
CA ALA A 420 -4.85 -0.67 -28.96
C ALA A 420 -3.57 -1.49 -28.72
N GLY A 421 -3.53 -2.26 -27.62
CA GLY A 421 -2.41 -3.15 -27.30
C GLY A 421 -2.60 -4.60 -27.71
N LEU A 422 -3.73 -4.97 -28.28
CA LEU A 422 -4.04 -6.33 -28.69
C LEU A 422 -3.50 -6.66 -30.07
N ASP A 423 -3.19 -7.94 -30.27
CA ASP A 423 -2.94 -8.52 -31.59
C ASP A 423 -4.30 -8.86 -32.21
N GLU A 424 -4.68 -8.11 -33.26
CA GLU A 424 -5.94 -8.28 -33.98
C GLU A 424 -6.07 -9.65 -34.67
N SER A 425 -4.95 -10.36 -34.90
CA SER A 425 -4.96 -11.71 -35.48
C SER A 425 -5.33 -12.81 -34.50
N ASN A 426 -5.35 -12.49 -33.18
CA ASN A 426 -5.69 -13.43 -32.11
C ASN A 426 -7.08 -13.09 -31.54
N GLU A 427 -8.08 -13.89 -31.87
CA GLU A 427 -9.49 -13.68 -31.48
C GLU A 427 -9.83 -14.20 -30.06
N ASN A 428 -8.85 -14.42 -29.19
CA ASN A 428 -9.09 -14.94 -27.83
C ASN A 428 -9.58 -13.89 -26.82
N TYR A 429 -10.07 -12.75 -27.28
CA TYR A 429 -10.59 -11.70 -26.42
C TYR A 429 -12.05 -11.34 -26.71
N LYS A 430 -12.70 -10.79 -25.69
CA LYS A 430 -14.06 -10.24 -25.79
C LYS A 430 -14.17 -8.98 -24.91
N VAL A 431 -14.97 -8.01 -25.38
CA VAL A 431 -15.34 -6.82 -24.60
C VAL A 431 -16.73 -7.01 -24.03
N VAL A 432 -16.85 -6.88 -22.68
CA VAL A 432 -18.12 -6.88 -21.98
C VAL A 432 -18.10 -5.68 -21.04
N MET A 433 -18.80 -4.60 -21.42
CA MET A 433 -18.73 -3.30 -20.73
C MET A 433 -19.17 -3.37 -19.27
N ASP A 434 -20.24 -4.10 -18.97
CA ASP A 434 -20.71 -4.31 -17.60
C ASP A 434 -19.84 -5.36 -16.90
N ARG A 435 -19.19 -4.94 -15.77
CA ARG A 435 -18.27 -5.80 -15.04
C ARG A 435 -18.97 -7.00 -14.40
N LYS A 436 -20.21 -6.84 -13.93
CA LYS A 436 -21.00 -7.96 -13.37
C LYS A 436 -21.26 -9.01 -14.43
N GLU A 437 -21.70 -8.59 -15.63
CA GLU A 437 -21.92 -9.50 -16.74
C GLU A 437 -20.60 -10.13 -17.26
N ALA A 438 -19.48 -9.39 -17.22
CA ALA A 438 -18.16 -9.94 -17.58
C ALA A 438 -17.74 -11.08 -16.65
N ILE A 439 -17.88 -10.90 -15.33
CA ILE A 439 -17.59 -11.91 -14.32
C ILE A 439 -18.53 -13.11 -14.48
N LYS A 440 -19.82 -12.85 -14.69
CA LYS A 440 -20.82 -13.88 -14.90
C LYS A 440 -20.50 -14.73 -16.13
N GLU A 441 -20.22 -14.10 -17.26
CA GLU A 441 -19.85 -14.81 -18.50
C GLU A 441 -18.60 -15.68 -18.31
N ALA A 442 -17.57 -15.15 -17.63
CA ALA A 442 -16.36 -15.90 -17.33
C ALA A 442 -16.67 -17.18 -16.54
N ILE A 443 -17.48 -17.06 -15.48
CA ILE A 443 -17.81 -18.20 -14.61
C ILE A 443 -18.77 -19.19 -15.26
N GLU A 444 -19.84 -18.72 -15.92
CA GLU A 444 -20.83 -19.58 -16.58
C GLU A 444 -20.24 -20.38 -17.77
N SER A 445 -19.23 -19.84 -18.44
CA SER A 445 -18.57 -20.48 -19.56
C SER A 445 -17.37 -21.33 -19.20
N ALA A 446 -16.96 -21.34 -17.93
CA ALA A 446 -15.82 -22.10 -17.46
C ALA A 446 -16.13 -23.60 -17.33
N LYS A 447 -15.12 -24.43 -17.51
CA LYS A 447 -15.16 -25.88 -17.39
C LYS A 447 -14.30 -26.33 -16.22
N LYS A 448 -14.49 -27.57 -15.79
CA LYS A 448 -13.66 -28.16 -14.74
C LYS A 448 -12.16 -28.07 -15.11
N GLY A 449 -11.36 -27.60 -14.20
CA GLY A 449 -9.93 -27.37 -14.36
C GLY A 449 -9.57 -25.94 -14.83
N ASP A 450 -10.57 -25.12 -15.22
CA ASP A 450 -10.33 -23.73 -15.60
C ASP A 450 -10.03 -22.85 -14.38
N VAL A 451 -9.24 -21.81 -14.63
CA VAL A 451 -8.94 -20.74 -13.66
C VAL A 451 -9.47 -19.42 -14.21
N ILE A 452 -10.32 -18.77 -13.43
CA ILE A 452 -10.82 -17.42 -13.69
C ILE A 452 -10.07 -16.43 -12.80
N LEU A 453 -9.32 -15.52 -13.41
CA LEU A 453 -8.64 -14.43 -12.71
C LEU A 453 -9.38 -13.11 -12.93
N ILE A 454 -9.99 -12.57 -11.88
CA ILE A 454 -10.68 -11.28 -11.88
C ILE A 454 -9.72 -10.25 -11.28
N ALA A 455 -9.18 -9.37 -12.14
CA ALA A 455 -8.13 -8.43 -11.76
C ALA A 455 -8.59 -6.97 -11.81
N GLY A 456 -7.93 -6.11 -11.01
CA GLY A 456 -8.09 -4.66 -10.97
C GLY A 456 -8.59 -4.13 -9.64
N LYS A 457 -9.72 -4.63 -9.14
CA LYS A 457 -10.39 -4.10 -7.94
C LYS A 457 -9.94 -4.76 -6.63
N GLY A 458 -9.68 -6.06 -6.68
CA GLY A 458 -9.26 -6.80 -5.48
C GLY A 458 -10.22 -6.63 -4.30
N HIS A 459 -9.79 -5.90 -3.27
CA HIS A 459 -10.55 -5.62 -2.05
C HIS A 459 -11.53 -4.45 -2.17
N GLU A 460 -11.53 -3.72 -3.30
CA GLU A 460 -12.46 -2.59 -3.48
C GLU A 460 -13.89 -3.09 -3.57
N ASN A 461 -14.75 -2.61 -2.67
CA ASN A 461 -16.17 -2.93 -2.64
C ASN A 461 -17.05 -1.84 -3.28
N TYR A 462 -16.47 -1.09 -4.23
CA TYR A 462 -17.17 -0.02 -4.94
C TYR A 462 -16.73 0.10 -6.41
N GLN A 463 -17.60 0.67 -7.23
CA GLN A 463 -17.28 1.17 -8.57
C GLN A 463 -17.60 2.68 -8.62
N ILE A 464 -16.68 3.46 -9.22
CA ILE A 464 -16.84 4.92 -9.35
C ILE A 464 -17.30 5.24 -10.77
N LEU A 465 -18.54 5.73 -10.89
CA LEU A 465 -19.13 6.24 -12.12
C LEU A 465 -19.30 7.77 -12.00
N GLY A 466 -18.61 8.53 -12.81
CA GLY A 466 -18.46 9.97 -12.61
C GLY A 466 -17.75 10.26 -11.29
N THR A 467 -18.43 10.92 -10.37
CA THR A 467 -17.96 11.23 -9.02
C THR A 467 -18.64 10.40 -7.93
N VAL A 468 -19.54 9.48 -8.31
CA VAL A 468 -20.38 8.72 -7.37
C VAL A 468 -19.79 7.32 -7.18
N LYS A 469 -19.65 6.89 -5.94
CA LYS A 469 -19.30 5.52 -5.56
C LYS A 469 -20.59 4.68 -5.46
N HIS A 470 -20.64 3.59 -6.21
CA HIS A 470 -21.66 2.56 -6.13
C HIS A 470 -21.09 1.32 -5.48
N HIS A 471 -21.87 0.59 -4.69
CA HIS A 471 -21.43 -0.71 -4.16
C HIS A 471 -21.17 -1.69 -5.31
N PHE A 472 -19.99 -2.29 -5.32
CA PHE A 472 -19.60 -3.32 -6.27
C PHE A 472 -18.39 -4.07 -5.76
N ASP A 473 -18.53 -5.35 -5.51
CA ASP A 473 -17.46 -6.22 -5.01
C ASP A 473 -17.31 -7.44 -5.92
N ASP A 474 -16.13 -7.61 -6.50
CA ASP A 474 -15.83 -8.72 -7.42
C ASP A 474 -16.08 -10.09 -6.80
N LYS A 475 -15.73 -10.26 -5.53
CA LYS A 475 -15.89 -11.51 -4.79
C LYS A 475 -17.36 -11.81 -4.49
N GLU A 476 -18.15 -10.80 -4.11
CA GLU A 476 -19.61 -10.95 -3.91
C GLU A 476 -20.27 -11.38 -5.20
N VAL A 477 -19.97 -10.69 -6.32
CA VAL A 477 -20.50 -11.02 -7.65
C VAL A 477 -20.11 -12.44 -8.05
N ALA A 478 -18.85 -12.81 -7.91
CA ALA A 478 -18.38 -14.15 -8.24
C ALA A 478 -19.11 -15.23 -7.41
N ARG A 479 -19.31 -15.00 -6.11
CA ARG A 479 -20.04 -15.90 -5.22
C ARG A 479 -21.52 -16.02 -5.62
N GLU A 480 -22.21 -14.90 -5.89
CA GLU A 480 -23.60 -14.93 -6.38
C GLU A 480 -23.76 -15.79 -7.65
N VAL A 481 -22.82 -15.67 -8.59
CA VAL A 481 -22.85 -16.45 -9.82
C VAL A 481 -22.58 -17.94 -9.54
N LEU A 482 -21.54 -18.26 -8.76
CA LEU A 482 -21.20 -19.64 -8.40
C LEU A 482 -22.36 -20.35 -7.68
N ASP A 483 -23.04 -19.65 -6.77
CA ASP A 483 -24.20 -20.18 -6.04
C ASP A 483 -25.42 -20.40 -6.96
N SER A 484 -25.52 -19.66 -8.07
CA SER A 484 -26.59 -19.82 -9.07
C SER A 484 -26.37 -20.99 -10.03
N LEU A 485 -25.14 -21.46 -10.19
CA LEU A 485 -24.83 -22.62 -11.03
C LEU A 485 -25.37 -23.90 -10.38
N LYS A 486 -26.21 -24.63 -11.11
CA LYS A 486 -26.82 -25.89 -10.66
C LYS A 486 -25.84 -27.05 -10.71
#